data_957bbe0c1be1e118db849663bd517cab
#
_entry.id   957bbe0c1be1e118db849663bd517cab
#
_cell.length_a   1.000
_cell.length_b   1.000
_cell.length_c   1.000
_cell.angle_alpha   90.00
_cell.angle_beta   90.00
_cell.angle_gamma   90.00
#
_symmetry.space_group_name_H-M   'P 1'
#
loop_
_entity.id
_entity.type
_entity.pdbx_description
1 polymer ?
#
loop_
_entity_poly.entity_id
_entity_poly.type
_entity_poly.pdbx_seq_one_letter_code
_entity_poly.pdbx_strand_id
1 'polypeptide(L)'
;MDPNSMRIGHGYDVHRFDVEYVAAKPLTLAGVVLEDKMSLVAHSDGDVILHAVCDAILGALGEGDIGLHFPDTDPKFAGAASGDLLQEVLAMMGARKHYLVNVDITVIAQVPKLTPHRINMISSLANLLELPEQRVNLKA
;
A
#
# COMPACT_ATOMS: atom_id res chain seq x y z
N MET A 1 6.27 -25.29 -8.30
CA MET A 1 6.42 -23.99 -9.03
C MET A 1 7.90 -23.72 -9.13
N ASP A 2 8.39 -23.36 -10.32
CA ASP A 2 9.81 -23.04 -10.51
C ASP A 2 10.15 -21.78 -9.69
N PRO A 3 11.03 -21.89 -8.67
CA PRO A 3 11.41 -20.72 -7.85
C PRO A 3 12.16 -19.63 -8.63
N ASN A 4 12.56 -19.92 -9.86
CA ASN A 4 13.23 -18.97 -10.75
C ASN A 4 12.26 -18.27 -11.72
N SER A 5 10.96 -18.53 -11.65
CA SER A 5 10.00 -17.85 -12.50
C SER A 5 9.82 -16.39 -12.07
N MET A 6 10.23 -15.45 -12.91
CA MET A 6 9.93 -14.03 -12.72
C MET A 6 8.44 -13.79 -12.85
N ARG A 7 7.86 -13.00 -11.92
CA ARG A 7 6.48 -12.58 -11.94
C ARG A 7 6.38 -11.08 -11.91
N ILE A 8 5.35 -10.54 -12.52
CA ILE A 8 5.03 -9.12 -12.49
C ILE A 8 3.64 -8.99 -11.88
N GLY A 9 3.50 -8.10 -10.90
CA GLY A 9 2.22 -7.73 -10.31
C GLY A 9 1.84 -6.32 -10.70
N HIS A 10 0.55 -6.08 -10.85
CA HIS A 10 -0.05 -4.78 -11.04
C HIS A 10 -1.15 -4.61 -10.00
N GLY A 11 -1.12 -3.50 -9.25
CA GLY A 11 -2.15 -3.11 -8.30
C GLY A 11 -2.70 -1.74 -8.65
N TYR A 12 -3.99 -1.58 -8.46
CA TYR A 12 -4.69 -0.32 -8.64
C TYR A 12 -5.70 -0.18 -7.52
N ASP A 13 -5.66 0.94 -6.82
CA ASP A 13 -6.64 1.26 -5.79
C ASP A 13 -7.04 2.73 -5.88
N VAL A 14 -8.24 3.07 -5.45
CA VAL A 14 -8.78 4.42 -5.47
C VAL A 14 -9.63 4.66 -4.24
N HIS A 15 -9.36 5.77 -3.55
CA HIS A 15 -10.17 6.25 -2.45
C HIS A 15 -10.60 7.69 -2.73
N ARG A 16 -11.84 8.01 -2.39
CA ARG A 16 -12.29 9.40 -2.41
C ARG A 16 -11.87 10.11 -1.12
N PHE A 17 -11.63 11.39 -1.23
CA PHE A 17 -11.50 12.23 -0.04
C PHE A 17 -12.81 12.33 0.72
N ASP A 18 -12.72 12.38 2.04
CA ASP A 18 -13.85 12.73 2.87
C ASP A 18 -14.22 14.20 2.69
N VAL A 19 -15.48 14.53 2.91
CA VAL A 19 -15.98 15.91 2.84
C VAL A 19 -15.34 16.78 3.90
N GLU A 20 -15.08 16.18 5.08
CA GLU A 20 -14.48 16.83 6.22
C GLU A 20 -13.22 16.10 6.69
N TYR A 21 -12.32 16.86 7.29
CA TYR A 21 -11.16 16.27 7.95
C TYR A 21 -11.57 15.54 9.22
N VAL A 22 -11.21 14.27 9.30
CA VAL A 22 -11.42 13.42 10.48
C VAL A 22 -10.08 13.26 11.21
N ALA A 23 -9.94 13.93 12.36
CA ALA A 23 -8.66 13.95 13.10
C ALA A 23 -8.21 12.54 13.57
N ALA A 24 -9.15 11.63 13.83
CA ALA A 24 -8.85 10.24 14.17
C ALA A 24 -8.38 9.40 12.96
N LYS A 25 -8.49 9.96 11.74
CA LYS A 25 -8.13 9.30 10.49
C LYS A 25 -7.42 10.28 9.56
N PRO A 26 -6.20 10.73 9.93
CA PRO A 26 -5.42 11.64 9.11
C PRO A 26 -5.03 10.97 7.79
N LEU A 27 -4.77 11.75 6.75
CA LEU A 27 -4.29 11.25 5.49
C LEU A 27 -2.96 10.52 5.68
N THR A 28 -2.97 9.22 5.41
CA THR A 28 -1.79 8.36 5.47
C THR A 28 -1.51 7.81 4.08
N LEU A 29 -0.31 8.00 3.58
CA LEU A 29 0.15 7.50 2.28
C LEU A 29 1.52 6.86 2.42
N ALA A 30 1.67 5.64 1.91
CA ALA A 30 2.92 4.86 2.03
C ALA A 30 3.39 4.68 3.48
N GLY A 31 2.47 4.56 4.43
CA GLY A 31 2.76 4.47 5.86
C GLY A 31 3.16 5.79 6.52
N VAL A 32 3.11 6.91 5.81
CA VAL A 32 3.47 8.24 6.31
C VAL A 32 2.21 9.06 6.54
N VAL A 33 2.03 9.57 7.76
CA VAL A 33 0.96 10.53 8.06
C VAL A 33 1.36 11.89 7.50
N LEU A 34 0.51 12.46 6.65
CA LEU A 34 0.72 13.77 6.07
C LEU A 34 0.09 14.85 6.96
N GLU A 35 0.72 16.02 7.00
CA GLU A 35 0.25 17.16 7.81
C GLU A 35 -0.98 17.87 7.18
N ASP A 36 -1.29 17.54 5.95
CA ASP A 36 -2.46 18.06 5.25
C ASP A 36 -3.74 17.59 5.95
N LYS A 37 -4.59 18.54 6.34
CA LYS A 37 -5.85 18.25 7.02
C LYS A 37 -6.88 17.67 6.05
N MET A 38 -6.61 16.43 5.62
CA MET A 38 -7.43 15.66 4.70
C MET A 38 -7.62 14.25 5.25
N SER A 39 -8.70 13.62 4.87
CA SER A 39 -9.00 12.23 5.21
C SER A 39 -9.51 11.49 3.99
N LEU A 40 -9.26 10.19 3.93
CA LEU A 40 -9.82 9.31 2.91
C LEU A 40 -10.97 8.49 3.48
N VAL A 41 -11.98 8.26 2.66
CA VAL A 41 -13.10 7.38 3.02
C VAL A 41 -12.65 5.94 2.81
N ALA A 42 -12.45 5.22 3.91
CA ALA A 42 -12.07 3.82 3.91
C ALA A 42 -12.43 3.13 5.23
N HIS A 43 -12.51 1.80 5.25
CA HIS A 43 -12.71 1.02 6.49
C HIS A 43 -11.42 0.85 7.31
N SER A 44 -10.26 0.89 6.64
CA SER A 44 -8.92 0.88 7.25
C SER A 44 -8.41 2.31 7.47
N ASP A 45 -7.10 2.51 7.62
CA ASP A 45 -6.46 3.84 7.60
C ASP A 45 -6.54 4.53 6.23
N GLY A 46 -6.94 3.79 5.18
CA GLY A 46 -7.16 4.31 3.84
C GLY A 46 -5.88 4.55 3.04
N ASP A 47 -4.75 3.92 3.42
CA ASP A 47 -3.50 4.06 2.67
C ASP A 47 -3.60 3.39 1.29
N VAL A 48 -4.04 4.17 0.32
CA VAL A 48 -4.27 3.72 -1.07
C VAL A 48 -3.00 3.19 -1.73
N ILE A 49 -1.83 3.69 -1.33
CA ILE A 49 -0.56 3.23 -1.88
C ILE A 49 -0.25 1.81 -1.38
N LEU A 50 -0.37 1.57 -0.08
CA LEU A 50 -0.13 0.24 0.48
C LEU A 50 -1.17 -0.77 -0.01
N HIS A 51 -2.42 -0.37 -0.21
CA HIS A 51 -3.45 -1.24 -0.80
C HIS A 51 -3.10 -1.66 -2.22
N ALA A 52 -2.67 -0.71 -3.07
CA ALA A 52 -2.25 -1.02 -4.43
C ALA A 52 -1.00 -1.94 -4.46
N VAL A 53 -0.07 -1.76 -3.53
CA VAL A 53 1.11 -2.63 -3.39
C VAL A 53 0.69 -4.05 -2.97
N CYS A 54 -0.23 -4.19 -2.02
CA CYS A 54 -0.79 -5.49 -1.63
C CYS A 54 -1.41 -6.20 -2.83
N ASP A 55 -2.24 -5.50 -3.59
CA ASP A 55 -2.91 -6.06 -4.78
C ASP A 55 -1.91 -6.46 -5.87
N ALA A 56 -0.84 -5.68 -6.05
CA ALA A 56 0.22 -6.04 -6.99
C ALA A 56 0.91 -7.35 -6.59
N ILE A 57 1.22 -7.52 -5.30
CA ILE A 57 1.87 -8.74 -4.80
C ILE A 57 0.91 -9.93 -4.90
N LEU A 58 -0.33 -9.80 -4.42
CA LEU A 58 -1.34 -10.85 -4.49
C LEU A 58 -1.62 -11.25 -5.94
N GLY A 59 -1.73 -10.29 -6.85
CA GLY A 59 -1.92 -10.55 -8.27
C GLY A 59 -0.74 -11.30 -8.89
N ALA A 60 0.51 -10.94 -8.56
CA ALA A 60 1.70 -11.67 -9.01
C ALA A 60 1.72 -13.12 -8.50
N LEU A 61 1.19 -13.36 -7.29
CA LEU A 61 1.08 -14.70 -6.70
C LEU A 61 -0.11 -15.51 -7.25
N GLY A 62 -1.07 -14.86 -7.90
CA GLY A 62 -2.34 -15.48 -8.32
C GLY A 62 -3.29 -15.74 -7.16
N GLU A 63 -3.25 -14.89 -6.13
CA GLU A 63 -4.00 -15.03 -4.87
C GLU A 63 -5.21 -14.10 -4.78
N GLY A 64 -5.66 -13.52 -5.86
CA GLY A 64 -6.77 -12.57 -5.87
C GLY A 64 -6.35 -11.17 -5.45
N ASP A 65 -7.10 -10.57 -4.57
CA ASP A 65 -6.93 -9.18 -4.14
C ASP A 65 -7.02 -9.01 -2.60
N ILE A 66 -6.78 -7.80 -2.14
CA ILE A 66 -6.82 -7.45 -0.72
C ILE A 66 -8.22 -7.69 -0.11
N GLY A 67 -9.30 -7.45 -0.87
CA GLY A 67 -10.67 -7.64 -0.40
C GLY A 67 -11.02 -9.10 -0.16
N LEU A 68 -10.39 -10.02 -0.88
CA LEU A 68 -10.57 -11.46 -0.66
C LEU A 68 -9.95 -11.92 0.67
N HIS A 69 -8.78 -11.39 1.02
CA HIS A 69 -8.04 -11.78 2.22
C HIS A 69 -8.45 -10.99 3.46
N PHE A 70 -8.85 -9.74 3.29
CA PHE A 70 -9.17 -8.80 4.37
C PHE A 70 -10.52 -8.12 4.10
N PRO A 71 -11.63 -8.89 4.10
CA PRO A 71 -12.93 -8.34 3.73
C PRO A 71 -13.38 -7.23 4.71
N ASP A 72 -13.90 -6.14 4.17
CA ASP A 72 -14.44 -5.01 4.93
C ASP A 72 -15.60 -5.41 5.86
N THR A 73 -16.25 -6.53 5.58
CA THR A 73 -17.33 -7.08 6.39
C THR A 73 -16.85 -7.78 7.65
N ASP A 74 -15.56 -8.08 7.76
CA ASP A 74 -14.97 -8.71 8.95
C ASP A 74 -14.55 -7.65 9.98
N PRO A 75 -15.18 -7.63 11.16
CA PRO A 75 -14.84 -6.67 12.22
C PRO A 75 -13.36 -6.72 12.66
N LYS A 76 -12.68 -7.84 12.43
CA LYS A 76 -11.25 -8.01 12.74
C LYS A 76 -10.38 -6.97 12.03
N PHE A 77 -10.78 -6.53 10.84
CA PHE A 77 -10.01 -5.59 10.02
C PHE A 77 -10.52 -4.16 10.08
N ALA A 78 -11.58 -3.89 10.87
CA ALA A 78 -12.08 -2.54 11.06
C ALA A 78 -11.00 -1.65 11.69
N GLY A 79 -10.63 -0.56 11.02
CA GLY A 79 -9.57 0.35 11.48
C GLY A 79 -8.15 -0.22 11.37
N ALA A 80 -7.95 -1.34 10.67
CA ALA A 80 -6.64 -1.96 10.51
C ALA A 80 -5.64 -0.98 9.87
N ALA A 81 -4.42 -1.00 10.35
CA ALA A 81 -3.32 -0.31 9.70
C ALA A 81 -2.94 -1.05 8.41
N SER A 82 -2.90 -0.33 7.29
CA SER A 82 -2.56 -0.94 5.99
C SER A 82 -1.15 -1.53 5.97
N GLY A 83 -0.25 -1.02 6.83
CA GLY A 83 1.06 -1.62 7.04
C GLY A 83 1.00 -3.05 7.59
N ASP A 84 0.06 -3.34 8.49
CA ASP A 84 -0.12 -4.70 9.03
C ASP A 84 -0.67 -5.65 7.97
N LEU A 85 -1.62 -5.17 7.15
CA LEU A 85 -2.12 -5.95 6.01
C LEU A 85 -1.00 -6.27 5.01
N LEU A 86 -0.14 -5.30 4.74
CA LEU A 86 1.03 -5.50 3.88
C LEU A 86 1.99 -6.56 4.45
N GLN A 87 2.23 -6.57 5.76
CA GLN A 87 3.08 -7.59 6.38
C GLN A 87 2.51 -9.00 6.22
N GLU A 88 1.19 -9.18 6.35
CA GLU A 88 0.56 -10.47 6.08
C GLU A 88 0.75 -10.90 4.61
N VAL A 89 0.57 -9.97 3.66
CA VAL A 89 0.79 -10.24 2.22
C VAL A 89 2.25 -10.59 1.92
N LEU A 90 3.21 -9.90 2.53
CA LEU A 90 4.62 -10.21 2.41
C LEU A 90 4.96 -11.59 2.98
N ALA A 91 4.34 -11.98 4.09
CA ALA A 91 4.49 -13.32 4.67
C ALA A 91 3.96 -14.41 3.71
N MET A 92 2.81 -14.17 3.05
CA MET A 92 2.28 -15.07 2.02
C MET A 92 3.25 -15.22 0.84
N MET A 93 3.85 -14.11 0.39
CA MET A 93 4.87 -14.12 -0.67
C MET A 93 6.09 -14.95 -0.26
N GLY A 94 6.61 -14.72 0.93
CA GLY A 94 7.76 -15.45 1.48
C GLY A 94 7.50 -16.94 1.63
N ALA A 95 6.30 -17.35 2.09
CA ALA A 95 5.90 -18.75 2.19
C ALA A 95 5.91 -19.47 0.83
N ARG A 96 5.73 -18.72 -0.27
CA ARG A 96 5.83 -19.23 -1.63
C ARG A 96 7.23 -19.11 -2.24
N LYS A 97 8.22 -18.73 -1.44
CA LYS A 97 9.63 -18.57 -1.83
C LYS A 97 9.82 -17.53 -2.94
N HIS A 98 8.98 -16.48 -2.93
CA HIS A 98 9.14 -15.31 -3.78
C HIS A 98 9.65 -14.13 -2.96
N TYR A 99 10.24 -13.15 -3.62
CA TYR A 99 10.71 -11.91 -3.02
C TYR A 99 10.54 -10.75 -4.01
N LEU A 100 10.41 -9.56 -3.49
CA LEU A 100 10.32 -8.35 -4.30
C LEU A 100 11.68 -7.99 -4.89
N VAL A 101 11.68 -7.56 -6.14
CA VAL A 101 12.87 -7.02 -6.82
C VAL A 101 12.87 -5.51 -6.80
N ASN A 102 11.75 -4.91 -7.14
CA ASN A 102 11.53 -3.46 -7.14
C ASN A 102 10.04 -3.14 -7.11
N VAL A 103 9.72 -1.90 -6.83
CA VAL A 103 8.37 -1.35 -6.96
C VAL A 103 8.43 0.03 -7.62
N ASP A 104 7.50 0.27 -8.53
CA ASP A 104 7.31 1.56 -9.20
C ASP A 104 5.85 1.99 -9.06
N ILE A 105 5.63 3.09 -8.36
CA ILE A 105 4.31 3.56 -7.94
C ILE A 105 4.00 4.89 -8.62
N THR A 106 2.79 5.02 -9.15
CA THR A 106 2.27 6.28 -9.65
C THR A 106 1.04 6.68 -8.83
N VAL A 107 1.10 7.85 -8.21
CA VAL A 107 -0.04 8.43 -7.48
C VAL A 107 -0.70 9.47 -8.36
N ILE A 108 -2.01 9.33 -8.57
CA ILE A 108 -2.81 10.26 -9.36
C ILE A 108 -3.68 11.06 -8.40
N ALA A 109 -3.26 12.27 -8.09
CA ALA A 109 -3.97 13.17 -7.20
C ALA A 109 -3.66 14.64 -7.56
N GLN A 110 -4.65 15.51 -7.44
CA GLN A 110 -4.41 16.96 -7.59
C GLN A 110 -3.87 17.56 -6.29
N VAL A 111 -4.29 17.02 -5.17
CA VAL A 111 -3.92 17.43 -3.81
C VAL A 111 -3.79 16.19 -2.92
N PRO A 112 -2.95 16.23 -1.87
CA PRO A 112 -1.96 17.27 -1.59
C PRO A 112 -0.79 17.23 -2.57
N LYS A 113 0.10 18.23 -2.50
CA LYS A 113 1.37 18.19 -3.23
C LYS A 113 2.28 17.17 -2.57
N LEU A 114 2.62 16.09 -3.27
CA LEU A 114 3.41 14.99 -2.70
C LEU A 114 4.92 15.21 -2.72
N THR A 115 5.39 16.17 -3.51
CA THR A 115 6.84 16.47 -3.63
C THR A 115 7.54 16.66 -2.28
N PRO A 116 6.99 17.42 -1.30
CA PRO A 116 7.63 17.57 0.00
C PRO A 116 7.73 16.27 0.81
N HIS A 117 6.82 15.33 0.58
CA HIS A 117 6.70 14.08 1.33
C HIS A 117 7.41 12.90 0.65
N ARG A 118 7.83 13.06 -0.60
CA ARG A 118 8.31 11.98 -1.45
C ARG A 118 9.48 11.19 -0.84
N ILE A 119 10.44 11.87 -0.24
CA ILE A 119 11.62 11.21 0.35
C ILE A 119 11.18 10.33 1.52
N ASN A 120 10.33 10.85 2.42
CA ASN A 120 9.84 10.09 3.57
C ASN A 120 8.97 8.91 3.14
N MET A 121 8.16 9.07 2.10
CA MET A 121 7.33 8.00 1.55
C MET A 121 8.18 6.88 0.93
N ILE A 122 9.22 7.22 0.18
CA ILE A 122 10.16 6.22 -0.39
C ILE A 122 10.89 5.48 0.72
N SER A 123 11.39 6.19 1.73
CA SER A 123 12.08 5.57 2.87
C SER A 123 11.15 4.64 3.66
N SER A 124 9.91 5.07 3.90
CA SER A 124 8.89 4.24 4.56
C SER A 124 8.57 2.97 3.75
N LEU A 125 8.32 3.12 2.44
CA LEU A 125 8.08 1.98 1.55
C LEU A 125 9.27 1.02 1.52
N ALA A 126 10.48 1.54 1.41
CA ALA A 126 11.70 0.72 1.41
C ALA A 126 11.81 -0.12 2.69
N ASN A 127 11.54 0.49 3.84
CA ASN A 127 11.53 -0.21 5.13
C ASN A 127 10.41 -1.26 5.22
N LEU A 128 9.18 -0.90 4.85
CA LEU A 128 8.03 -1.81 4.90
C LEU A 128 8.20 -3.02 3.96
N LEU A 129 8.81 -2.80 2.79
CA LEU A 129 9.01 -3.82 1.75
C LEU A 129 10.35 -4.56 1.87
N GLU A 130 11.19 -4.19 2.84
CA GLU A 130 12.55 -4.72 3.01
C GLU A 130 13.39 -4.58 1.71
N LEU A 131 13.22 -3.45 1.02
CA LEU A 131 13.95 -3.12 -0.21
C LEU A 131 14.94 -1.97 0.02
N PRO A 132 16.07 -1.95 -0.70
CA PRO A 132 16.87 -0.74 -0.81
C PRO A 132 16.07 0.39 -1.46
N GLU A 133 16.23 1.64 -1.02
CA GLU A 133 15.50 2.80 -1.57
C GLU A 133 15.62 2.94 -3.10
N GLN A 134 16.77 2.55 -3.67
CA GLN A 134 17.00 2.56 -5.12
C GLN A 134 16.09 1.62 -5.91
N ARG A 135 15.41 0.70 -5.23
CA ARG A 135 14.43 -0.23 -5.81
C ARG A 135 12.99 0.19 -5.59
N VAL A 136 12.80 1.34 -4.97
CA VAL A 136 11.47 1.95 -4.74
C VAL A 136 11.39 3.25 -5.51
N ASN A 137 10.45 3.36 -6.44
CA ASN A 137 10.19 4.59 -7.14
C ASN A 137 8.76 5.07 -6.90
N LEU A 138 8.58 6.37 -6.74
CA LEU A 138 7.28 7.01 -6.53
C LEU A 138 7.18 8.23 -7.44
N LYS A 139 6.16 8.22 -8.27
CA LYS A 139 5.76 9.30 -9.20
C LYS A 139 4.41 9.86 -8.77
N ALA A 140 4.23 11.15 -8.93
CA ALA A 140 2.98 11.85 -8.64
C ALA A 140 2.68 12.91 -9.71
#